data_bbc990770af3b54ef1e0f8485f1fe7f3
#
_entry.id   bbc990770af3b54ef1e0f8485f1fe7f3
#
_cell.length_a   1.000
_cell.length_b   1.000
_cell.length_c   1.000
_cell.angle_alpha   90.00
_cell.angle_beta   90.00
_cell.angle_gamma   90.00
#
_symmetry.space_group_name_H-M   'P 1'
#
loop_
_entity.id
_entity.type
_entity.pdbx_description
1 polymer ?
#
loop_
_entity_poly.entity_id
_entity_poly.type
_entity_poly.pdbx_seq_one_letter_code
_entity_poly.pdbx_strand_id
1 'polypeptide(L)'
;MFFPLVMMAQDSVKTKLSKSSVSKKAKEVEQTLSKSNPESTADKYVELANELDKKGDYAKAEDYLKRALLIYQKQKNKDKIASTTRSIAQVQEKQNKVKDAIKNYQSASEEAVDVGYSRMNSNDASRLQNKSPKVQADYLDSNIKILEKEGKLDDAAEVYKQKAVVDLKSENKEMAIENYEKAIAVSKDKPEEVLKIKSEISKVYASENNLDKAIEITKNTISEAEKIGSVSQQIEQQQALAGLYFKNENQDDAIVLLEKTYQLALKNGRTFDAKKAMLALSDYYREKGNQAKAIELYDQFLNDFDRMIQADSSLVDAKIFQVTEEKIKQLEKERALKDELITKKNKFNYVLIGSVILMLILLGLIAKALFSIKTKNKKIALQSLRREMNPHFIFNSLNSVNQFIAQNNELEANKYLTSYSNLMRNMMETSNKDFISLANELEQIKKYLDLEHLRFQDKFEYEIIIDEKLDADAIWVPNMLIQPHLENAIWHGLRYRETKGKLKVTFTEDNQLIKVLIEDDGIGVEKSRELKTQNQKVHESRGLNNVEERINLLNDLYHQQISYTISSGSDGNGTLVTLYFSKTTKIV
;
A
#
# COMPACT_ATOMS: atom_id res chain seq x y z
N MET A 1 -46.40 -24.47 4.43
CA MET A 1 -47.20 -23.75 5.45
C MET A 1 -46.69 -24.03 6.85
N PHE A 2 -45.38 -23.71 7.13
CA PHE A 2 -44.68 -24.07 8.39
C PHE A 2 -43.86 -22.92 8.99
N PHE A 3 -44.16 -21.66 8.63
CA PHE A 3 -43.31 -20.51 8.98
C PHE A 3 -43.79 -19.59 10.13
N PRO A 4 -45.02 -19.64 10.66
CA PRO A 4 -45.38 -18.70 11.73
C PRO A 4 -45.17 -19.19 13.17
N LEU A 5 -44.93 -20.50 13.41
CA LEU A 5 -44.75 -21.00 14.79
C LEU A 5 -43.39 -20.68 15.40
N VAL A 6 -42.38 -20.43 14.59
CA VAL A 6 -41.00 -20.14 15.08
C VAL A 6 -40.87 -18.70 15.61
N MET A 7 -41.65 -17.75 15.11
CA MET A 7 -41.58 -16.36 15.57
C MET A 7 -42.22 -16.11 16.92
N MET A 8 -43.30 -16.81 17.26
CA MET A 8 -43.95 -16.65 18.56
C MET A 8 -43.17 -17.30 19.72
N ALA A 9 -42.34 -18.30 19.45
CA ALA A 9 -41.44 -18.88 20.46
C ALA A 9 -40.27 -17.96 20.83
N GLN A 10 -39.86 -17.03 19.97
CA GLN A 10 -38.73 -16.12 20.25
C GLN A 10 -39.07 -15.05 21.31
N ASP A 11 -40.28 -14.57 21.38
CA ASP A 11 -40.63 -13.50 22.33
C ASP A 11 -40.95 -13.99 23.75
N SER A 12 -41.41 -15.24 23.91
CA SER A 12 -41.65 -15.84 25.25
C SER A 12 -40.34 -16.37 25.89
N VAL A 13 -39.29 -16.60 25.11
CA VAL A 13 -38.01 -17.13 25.57
C VAL A 13 -37.07 -16.01 26.10
N LYS A 14 -37.32 -14.74 25.75
CA LYS A 14 -36.49 -13.61 26.22
C LYS A 14 -36.42 -13.45 27.75
N THR A 15 -37.32 -14.04 28.48
CA THR A 15 -37.46 -13.84 29.96
C THR A 15 -36.78 -14.91 30.82
N LYS A 16 -36.23 -16.00 30.24
CA LYS A 16 -35.68 -17.13 31.01
C LYS A 16 -34.19 -17.46 30.77
N LEU A 17 -33.52 -16.74 29.90
CA LEU A 17 -32.08 -16.97 29.71
C LEU A 17 -31.26 -16.40 30.87
N SER A 18 -30.41 -17.21 31.51
CA SER A 18 -29.50 -16.77 32.56
C SER A 18 -28.66 -15.56 32.08
N LYS A 19 -28.23 -14.72 33.02
CA LYS A 19 -27.38 -13.54 32.71
C LYS A 19 -26.10 -13.88 31.94
N SER A 20 -25.64 -15.14 31.97
CA SER A 20 -24.49 -15.67 31.25
C SER A 20 -24.91 -16.95 30.52
N SER A 21 -25.17 -16.85 29.23
CA SER A 21 -25.46 -18.01 28.37
C SER A 21 -24.54 -17.98 27.14
N VAL A 22 -24.21 -19.16 26.64
CA VAL A 22 -23.37 -19.30 25.43
C VAL A 22 -24.01 -18.61 24.24
N SER A 23 -25.32 -18.75 24.06
CA SER A 23 -26.05 -18.11 22.96
C SER A 23 -26.03 -16.59 23.04
N LYS A 24 -26.07 -16.01 24.25
CA LYS A 24 -25.98 -14.57 24.45
C LYS A 24 -24.57 -14.06 24.03
N LYS A 25 -23.52 -14.74 24.48
CA LYS A 25 -22.15 -14.39 24.09
C LYS A 25 -21.91 -14.56 22.59
N ALA A 26 -22.48 -15.59 21.97
CA ALA A 26 -22.43 -15.77 20.52
C ALA A 26 -23.14 -14.62 19.77
N LYS A 27 -24.31 -14.14 20.26
CA LYS A 27 -24.97 -12.96 19.68
C LYS A 27 -24.14 -11.68 19.81
N GLU A 28 -23.41 -11.50 20.92
CA GLU A 28 -22.48 -10.39 21.08
C GLU A 28 -21.34 -10.45 20.02
N VAL A 29 -20.82 -11.65 19.73
CA VAL A 29 -19.86 -11.87 18.63
C VAL A 29 -20.48 -11.52 17.27
N GLU A 30 -21.69 -12.03 16.96
CA GLU A 30 -22.41 -11.72 15.72
C GLU A 30 -22.54 -10.21 15.51
N GLN A 31 -22.92 -9.48 16.56
CA GLN A 31 -23.08 -8.02 16.52
C GLN A 31 -21.76 -7.28 16.28
N THR A 32 -20.65 -7.72 16.87
CA THR A 32 -19.36 -7.08 16.65
C THR A 32 -18.80 -7.37 15.27
N LEU A 33 -19.03 -8.55 14.71
CA LEU A 33 -18.70 -8.89 13.34
C LEU A 33 -19.46 -8.01 12.33
N SER A 34 -20.76 -7.78 12.56
CA SER A 34 -21.56 -6.92 11.68
C SER A 34 -21.12 -5.46 11.70
N LYS A 35 -20.62 -4.96 12.84
CA LYS A 35 -20.12 -3.58 13.02
C LYS A 35 -18.65 -3.37 12.56
N SER A 36 -17.98 -4.40 12.10
CA SER A 36 -16.58 -4.35 11.62
C SER A 36 -15.57 -3.78 12.63
N ASN A 37 -15.75 -4.09 13.93
CA ASN A 37 -14.78 -3.74 14.98
C ASN A 37 -13.93 -4.96 15.36
N PRO A 38 -12.67 -5.09 14.87
CA PRO A 38 -11.87 -6.29 15.10
C PRO A 38 -11.49 -6.52 16.55
N GLU A 39 -11.09 -5.47 17.29
CA GLU A 39 -10.65 -5.61 18.68
C GLU A 39 -11.79 -6.07 19.59
N SER A 40 -12.94 -5.40 19.51
CA SER A 40 -14.13 -5.79 20.23
C SER A 40 -14.58 -7.21 19.86
N THR A 41 -14.40 -7.63 18.59
CA THR A 41 -14.70 -9.00 18.16
C THR A 41 -13.79 -10.02 18.83
N ALA A 42 -12.47 -9.73 18.93
CA ALA A 42 -11.53 -10.63 19.59
C ALA A 42 -11.86 -10.81 21.09
N ASP A 43 -12.15 -9.72 21.80
CA ASP A 43 -12.57 -9.79 23.21
C ASP A 43 -13.86 -10.62 23.38
N LYS A 44 -14.82 -10.46 22.45
CA LYS A 44 -16.06 -11.25 22.48
C LYS A 44 -15.85 -12.74 22.16
N TYR A 45 -14.87 -13.06 21.30
CA TYR A 45 -14.46 -14.46 21.10
C TYR A 45 -13.89 -15.07 22.38
N VAL A 46 -13.05 -14.34 23.13
CA VAL A 46 -12.50 -14.80 24.40
C VAL A 46 -13.62 -15.01 25.43
N GLU A 47 -14.56 -14.06 25.54
CA GLU A 47 -15.70 -14.21 26.45
C GLU A 47 -16.57 -15.43 26.11
N LEU A 48 -16.85 -15.67 24.81
CA LEU A 48 -17.59 -16.83 24.35
C LEU A 48 -16.84 -18.13 24.63
N ALA A 49 -15.53 -18.14 24.39
CA ALA A 49 -14.68 -19.31 24.67
C ALA A 49 -14.67 -19.66 26.16
N ASN A 50 -14.60 -18.65 27.04
CA ASN A 50 -14.66 -18.87 28.49
C ASN A 50 -16.01 -19.48 28.95
N GLU A 51 -17.14 -19.10 28.34
CA GLU A 51 -18.43 -19.71 28.63
C GLU A 51 -18.53 -21.16 28.10
N LEU A 52 -17.93 -21.44 26.94
CA LEU A 52 -17.83 -22.79 26.38
C LEU A 52 -16.94 -23.69 27.24
N ASP A 53 -15.80 -23.18 27.73
CA ASP A 53 -14.91 -23.88 28.64
C ASP A 53 -15.62 -24.27 29.94
N LYS A 54 -16.39 -23.35 30.57
CA LYS A 54 -17.20 -23.63 31.75
C LYS A 54 -18.25 -24.72 31.51
N LYS A 55 -18.77 -24.85 30.29
CA LYS A 55 -19.72 -25.89 29.90
C LYS A 55 -19.07 -27.21 29.45
N GLY A 56 -17.71 -27.26 29.40
CA GLY A 56 -16.95 -28.44 29.00
C GLY A 56 -16.84 -28.61 27.47
N ASP A 57 -17.31 -27.65 26.64
CA ASP A 57 -17.10 -27.70 25.19
C ASP A 57 -15.72 -27.13 24.84
N TYR A 58 -14.69 -27.85 25.26
CA TYR A 58 -13.29 -27.46 25.13
C TYR A 58 -12.87 -27.30 23.67
N ALA A 59 -13.43 -28.12 22.75
CA ALA A 59 -13.08 -28.05 21.35
C ALA A 59 -13.50 -26.71 20.71
N LYS A 60 -14.71 -26.27 21.00
CA LYS A 60 -15.19 -24.96 20.52
C LYS A 60 -14.51 -23.80 21.25
N ALA A 61 -14.25 -23.92 22.54
CA ALA A 61 -13.49 -22.93 23.29
C ALA A 61 -12.11 -22.69 22.67
N GLU A 62 -11.38 -23.74 22.35
CA GLU A 62 -10.08 -23.66 21.66
C GLU A 62 -10.19 -22.97 20.29
N ASP A 63 -11.22 -23.30 19.50
CA ASP A 63 -11.44 -22.70 18.18
C ASP A 63 -11.67 -21.18 18.28
N TYR A 64 -12.56 -20.72 19.17
CA TYR A 64 -12.81 -19.30 19.36
C TYR A 64 -11.62 -18.54 19.94
N LEU A 65 -10.84 -19.13 20.85
CA LEU A 65 -9.58 -18.56 21.33
C LEU A 65 -8.57 -18.39 20.19
N LYS A 66 -8.45 -19.37 19.30
CA LYS A 66 -7.57 -19.25 18.12
C LYS A 66 -7.99 -18.13 17.18
N ARG A 67 -9.31 -17.93 16.98
CA ARG A 67 -9.82 -16.81 16.21
C ARG A 67 -9.47 -15.46 16.85
N ALA A 68 -9.62 -15.35 18.16
CA ALA A 68 -9.20 -14.16 18.90
C ALA A 68 -7.70 -13.89 18.77
N LEU A 69 -6.89 -14.93 18.92
CA LEU A 69 -5.42 -14.85 18.82
C LEU A 69 -4.97 -14.31 17.47
N LEU A 70 -5.57 -14.78 16.36
CA LEU A 70 -5.26 -14.28 15.02
C LEU A 70 -5.52 -12.77 14.87
N ILE A 71 -6.54 -12.25 15.53
CA ILE A 71 -6.84 -10.80 15.50
C ILE A 71 -5.81 -10.04 16.33
N TYR A 72 -5.49 -10.49 17.55
CA TYR A 72 -4.51 -9.83 18.40
C TYR A 72 -3.09 -9.86 17.80
N GLN A 73 -2.72 -10.93 17.07
CA GLN A 73 -1.47 -11.01 16.33
C GLN A 73 -1.39 -9.94 15.21
N LYS A 74 -2.47 -9.74 14.45
CA LYS A 74 -2.54 -8.67 13.44
C LYS A 74 -2.40 -7.29 14.06
N GLN A 75 -2.90 -7.10 15.29
CA GLN A 75 -2.80 -5.85 16.06
C GLN A 75 -1.47 -5.69 16.79
N LYS A 76 -0.65 -6.75 16.86
CA LYS A 76 0.61 -6.79 17.61
C LYS A 76 0.44 -6.48 19.11
N ASN A 77 -0.71 -6.84 19.70
CA ASN A 77 -1.00 -6.64 21.11
C ASN A 77 -0.42 -7.80 21.93
N LYS A 78 0.80 -7.63 22.44
CA LYS A 78 1.56 -8.67 23.14
C LYS A 78 0.84 -9.22 24.38
N ASP A 79 0.24 -8.37 25.22
CA ASP A 79 -0.45 -8.81 26.43
C ASP A 79 -1.65 -9.69 26.12
N LYS A 80 -2.45 -9.32 25.10
CA LYS A 80 -3.58 -10.10 24.65
C LYS A 80 -3.14 -11.39 23.94
N ILE A 81 -2.03 -11.38 23.21
CA ILE A 81 -1.43 -12.57 22.60
C ILE A 81 -1.02 -13.56 23.71
N ALA A 82 -0.24 -13.11 24.69
CA ALA A 82 0.22 -13.95 25.79
C ALA A 82 -0.95 -14.55 26.59
N SER A 83 -1.93 -13.72 26.97
CA SER A 83 -3.09 -14.17 27.77
C SER A 83 -3.98 -15.16 27.00
N THR A 84 -4.25 -14.88 25.72
CA THR A 84 -5.07 -15.78 24.89
C THR A 84 -4.36 -17.10 24.61
N THR A 85 -3.03 -17.06 24.35
CA THR A 85 -2.23 -18.26 24.13
C THR A 85 -2.17 -19.12 25.39
N ARG A 86 -2.08 -18.54 26.60
CA ARG A 86 -2.23 -19.25 27.86
C ARG A 86 -3.61 -19.90 27.99
N SER A 87 -4.68 -19.18 27.67
CA SER A 87 -6.04 -19.75 27.72
C SER A 87 -6.20 -20.94 26.77
N ILE A 88 -5.58 -20.89 25.57
CA ILE A 88 -5.53 -22.04 24.65
C ILE A 88 -4.82 -23.21 25.29
N ALA A 89 -3.65 -22.98 25.93
CA ALA A 89 -2.91 -24.03 26.62
C ALA A 89 -3.73 -24.68 27.74
N GLN A 90 -4.42 -23.88 28.54
CA GLN A 90 -5.30 -24.39 29.62
C GLN A 90 -6.45 -25.26 29.09
N VAL A 91 -7.08 -24.84 28.00
CA VAL A 91 -8.16 -25.62 27.36
C VAL A 91 -7.61 -26.89 26.74
N GLN A 92 -6.41 -26.86 26.15
CA GLN A 92 -5.72 -28.05 25.61
C GLN A 92 -5.30 -29.03 26.70
N GLU A 93 -4.88 -28.55 27.86
CA GLU A 93 -4.60 -29.39 29.04
C GLU A 93 -5.86 -30.15 29.45
N LYS A 94 -7.01 -29.48 29.53
CA LYS A 94 -8.32 -30.13 29.83
C LYS A 94 -8.74 -31.15 28.77
N GLN A 95 -8.28 -30.99 27.51
CA GLN A 95 -8.50 -31.95 26.43
C GLN A 95 -7.45 -33.10 26.40
N ASN A 96 -6.52 -33.13 27.37
CA ASN A 96 -5.39 -34.04 27.38
C ASN A 96 -4.45 -33.90 26.16
N LYS A 97 -4.42 -32.73 25.50
CA LYS A 97 -3.49 -32.42 24.41
C LYS A 97 -2.18 -31.86 24.99
N VAL A 98 -1.49 -32.65 25.77
CA VAL A 98 -0.35 -32.22 26.61
C VAL A 98 0.77 -31.57 25.80
N LYS A 99 1.15 -32.14 24.63
CA LYS A 99 2.23 -31.57 23.78
C LYS A 99 1.90 -30.17 23.27
N ASP A 100 0.65 -29.96 22.85
CA ASP A 100 0.20 -28.66 22.32
C ASP A 100 0.11 -27.64 23.46
N ALA A 101 -0.38 -28.05 24.63
CA ALA A 101 -0.45 -27.21 25.81
C ALA A 101 0.95 -26.72 26.24
N ILE A 102 1.94 -27.62 26.29
CA ILE A 102 3.35 -27.24 26.60
C ILE A 102 3.85 -26.18 25.63
N LYS A 103 3.69 -26.40 24.32
CA LYS A 103 4.12 -25.45 23.28
C LYS A 103 3.46 -24.08 23.46
N ASN A 104 2.17 -24.06 23.75
CA ASN A 104 1.44 -22.80 23.92
C ASN A 104 1.79 -22.12 25.23
N TYR A 105 2.03 -22.83 26.33
CA TYR A 105 2.57 -22.22 27.56
C TYR A 105 3.94 -21.59 27.35
N GLN A 106 4.84 -22.26 26.59
CA GLN A 106 6.15 -21.70 26.23
C GLN A 106 6.00 -20.43 25.40
N SER A 107 5.17 -20.46 24.37
CA SER A 107 4.88 -19.29 23.53
C SER A 107 4.25 -18.15 24.36
N ALA A 108 3.34 -18.43 25.27
CA ALA A 108 2.76 -17.44 26.15
C ALA A 108 3.80 -16.83 27.10
N SER A 109 4.79 -17.62 27.53
CA SER A 109 5.91 -17.11 28.34
C SER A 109 6.80 -16.15 27.56
N GLU A 110 7.11 -16.47 26.29
CA GLU A 110 7.95 -15.64 25.42
C GLU A 110 7.30 -14.30 25.04
N GLU A 111 5.97 -14.28 24.82
CA GLU A 111 5.21 -13.08 24.45
C GLU A 111 4.80 -12.21 25.64
N ALA A 112 4.87 -12.74 26.87
CA ALA A 112 4.45 -12.04 28.06
C ALA A 112 5.36 -10.84 28.39
N VAL A 113 4.76 -9.66 28.59
CA VAL A 113 5.47 -8.44 29.02
C VAL A 113 5.75 -8.47 30.51
N ASP A 114 4.81 -8.98 31.29
CA ASP A 114 4.98 -9.12 32.75
C ASP A 114 5.85 -10.33 33.12
N VAL A 115 6.85 -10.11 33.96
CA VAL A 115 7.83 -11.13 34.37
C VAL A 115 7.18 -12.24 35.21
N GLY A 116 6.23 -11.88 36.10
CA GLY A 116 5.49 -12.84 36.92
C GLY A 116 4.64 -13.77 36.04
N TYR A 117 3.93 -13.18 35.08
CA TYR A 117 3.10 -13.90 34.12
C TYR A 117 3.93 -14.80 33.18
N SER A 118 5.09 -14.31 32.69
CA SER A 118 6.04 -15.12 31.93
C SER A 118 6.49 -16.33 32.74
N ARG A 119 6.88 -16.13 34.00
CA ARG A 119 7.33 -17.20 34.89
C ARG A 119 6.24 -18.24 35.15
N MET A 120 4.99 -17.81 35.37
CA MET A 120 3.86 -18.73 35.53
C MET A 120 3.67 -19.64 34.32
N ASN A 121 3.75 -19.08 33.12
CA ASN A 121 3.63 -19.85 31.88
C ASN A 121 4.79 -20.86 31.71
N SER A 122 6.02 -20.46 32.01
CA SER A 122 7.20 -21.34 32.03
C SER A 122 7.05 -22.48 33.06
N ASN A 123 6.54 -22.16 34.26
CA ASN A 123 6.26 -23.16 35.28
C ASN A 123 5.21 -24.19 34.81
N ASP A 124 4.12 -23.75 34.16
CA ASP A 124 3.09 -24.65 33.67
C ASP A 124 3.60 -25.56 32.53
N ALA A 125 4.42 -25.02 31.62
CA ALA A 125 5.09 -25.82 30.61
C ALA A 125 6.01 -26.89 31.24
N SER A 126 6.82 -26.49 32.22
CA SER A 126 7.75 -27.38 32.94
C SER A 126 7.01 -28.44 33.78
N ARG A 127 5.90 -28.05 34.41
CA ARG A 127 5.01 -28.95 35.16
C ARG A 127 4.50 -30.06 34.28
N LEU A 128 3.99 -29.75 33.08
CA LEU A 128 3.45 -30.72 32.14
C LEU A 128 4.53 -31.63 31.53
N GLN A 129 5.78 -31.15 31.43
CA GLN A 129 6.90 -31.96 30.97
C GLN A 129 7.40 -32.97 32.02
N ASN A 130 7.19 -32.67 33.30
CA ASN A 130 7.69 -33.48 34.39
C ASN A 130 6.68 -34.56 34.79
N LYS A 131 7.18 -35.81 35.01
CA LYS A 131 6.35 -36.93 35.44
C LYS A 131 6.25 -37.06 36.96
N SER A 132 7.14 -36.44 37.73
CA SER A 132 7.12 -36.49 39.18
C SER A 132 6.03 -35.59 39.77
N PRO A 133 5.04 -36.14 40.48
CA PRO A 133 3.99 -35.32 41.11
C PRO A 133 4.55 -34.27 42.09
N LYS A 134 5.60 -34.61 42.83
CA LYS A 134 6.25 -33.68 43.76
C LYS A 134 6.79 -32.46 43.04
N VAL A 135 7.49 -32.64 41.91
CA VAL A 135 8.02 -31.52 41.12
C VAL A 135 6.89 -30.74 40.47
N GLN A 136 5.80 -31.40 40.05
CA GLN A 136 4.61 -30.73 39.56
C GLN A 136 3.98 -29.80 40.61
N ALA A 137 3.89 -30.29 41.88
CA ALA A 137 3.40 -29.51 43.03
C ALA A 137 4.28 -28.27 43.32
N ASP A 138 5.62 -28.42 43.25
CA ASP A 138 6.56 -27.30 43.46
C ASP A 138 6.36 -26.15 42.43
N TYR A 139 6.10 -26.49 41.15
CA TYR A 139 5.75 -25.48 40.14
C TYR A 139 4.42 -24.80 40.42
N LEU A 140 3.40 -25.54 40.87
CA LEU A 140 2.11 -24.97 41.27
C LEU A 140 2.25 -24.06 42.50
N ASP A 141 3.07 -24.43 43.48
CA ASP A 141 3.36 -23.56 44.62
C ASP A 141 4.03 -22.26 44.20
N SER A 142 4.94 -22.31 43.23
CA SER A 142 5.54 -21.11 42.67
C SER A 142 4.48 -20.20 41.99
N ASN A 143 3.51 -20.80 41.26
CA ASN A 143 2.43 -20.04 40.62
C ASN A 143 1.47 -19.45 41.63
N ILE A 144 1.10 -20.18 42.69
CA ILE A 144 0.28 -19.69 43.81
C ILE A 144 0.90 -18.44 44.44
N LYS A 145 2.20 -18.51 44.80
CA LYS A 145 2.90 -17.37 45.39
C LYS A 145 2.91 -16.12 44.52
N ILE A 146 3.00 -16.29 43.19
CA ILE A 146 2.93 -15.16 42.24
C ILE A 146 1.52 -14.56 42.28
N LEU A 147 0.47 -15.41 42.15
CA LEU A 147 -0.92 -14.96 42.10
C LEU A 147 -1.40 -14.29 43.38
N GLU A 148 -1.02 -14.84 44.56
CA GLU A 148 -1.33 -14.26 45.84
C GLU A 148 -0.66 -12.89 46.01
N LYS A 149 0.62 -12.76 45.60
CA LYS A 149 1.35 -11.47 45.63
C LYS A 149 0.67 -10.43 44.71
N GLU A 150 0.09 -10.85 43.60
CA GLU A 150 -0.62 -9.98 42.67
C GLU A 150 -2.08 -9.72 43.08
N GLY A 151 -2.58 -10.37 44.13
CA GLY A 151 -3.96 -10.27 44.58
C GLY A 151 -4.99 -10.96 43.65
N LYS A 152 -4.52 -11.85 42.77
CA LYS A 152 -5.35 -12.62 41.81
C LYS A 152 -5.90 -13.89 42.47
N LEU A 153 -6.76 -13.70 43.47
CA LEU A 153 -7.25 -14.79 44.33
C LEU A 153 -8.08 -15.84 43.57
N ASP A 154 -8.82 -15.42 42.56
CA ASP A 154 -9.62 -16.32 41.71
C ASP A 154 -8.74 -17.31 40.94
N ASP A 155 -7.65 -16.78 40.34
CA ASP A 155 -6.70 -17.60 39.61
C ASP A 155 -5.91 -18.52 40.59
N ALA A 156 -5.61 -18.02 41.78
CA ALA A 156 -4.99 -18.84 42.82
C ALA A 156 -5.87 -20.00 43.26
N ALA A 157 -7.19 -19.81 43.38
CA ALA A 157 -8.12 -20.89 43.69
C ALA A 157 -8.05 -22.03 42.67
N GLU A 158 -7.96 -21.68 41.36
CA GLU A 158 -7.84 -22.68 40.29
C GLU A 158 -6.53 -23.47 40.41
N VAL A 159 -5.41 -22.77 40.73
CA VAL A 159 -4.10 -23.44 40.90
C VAL A 159 -4.10 -24.33 42.16
N TYR A 160 -4.76 -23.91 43.26
CA TYR A 160 -4.96 -24.78 44.44
C TYR A 160 -5.73 -26.06 44.10
N LYS A 161 -6.79 -25.98 43.30
CA LYS A 161 -7.52 -27.17 42.82
C LYS A 161 -6.65 -28.07 41.96
N GLN A 162 -5.83 -27.50 41.04
CA GLN A 162 -4.89 -28.26 40.24
C GLN A 162 -3.86 -28.99 41.13
N LYS A 163 -3.37 -28.33 42.18
CA LYS A 163 -2.44 -28.91 43.12
C LYS A 163 -3.07 -30.06 43.89
N ALA A 164 -4.31 -29.91 44.37
CA ALA A 164 -5.06 -30.99 45.00
C ALA A 164 -5.17 -32.23 44.09
N VAL A 165 -5.41 -32.04 42.78
CA VAL A 165 -5.43 -33.14 41.80
C VAL A 165 -4.05 -33.83 41.66
N VAL A 166 -2.95 -33.07 41.72
CA VAL A 166 -1.59 -33.61 41.70
C VAL A 166 -1.29 -34.41 42.97
N ASP A 167 -1.73 -33.91 44.13
CA ASP A 167 -1.59 -34.60 45.41
C ASP A 167 -2.36 -35.93 45.45
N LEU A 168 -3.57 -35.96 44.84
CA LEU A 168 -4.32 -37.22 44.67
C LEU A 168 -3.59 -38.22 43.81
N LYS A 169 -2.89 -37.78 42.76
CA LYS A 169 -2.05 -38.67 41.93
C LYS A 169 -0.85 -39.24 42.68
N SER A 170 -0.41 -38.59 43.76
CA SER A 170 0.65 -39.03 44.68
C SER A 170 0.09 -39.84 45.83
N GLU A 171 -1.18 -40.18 45.84
CA GLU A 171 -1.91 -40.84 46.93
C GLU A 171 -1.90 -40.05 48.24
N ASN A 172 -1.56 -38.74 48.19
CA ASN A 172 -1.53 -37.86 49.38
C ASN A 172 -2.87 -37.14 49.49
N LYS A 173 -3.86 -37.84 50.00
CA LYS A 173 -5.26 -37.35 50.09
C LYS A 173 -5.43 -36.25 51.13
N GLU A 174 -4.67 -36.24 52.22
CA GLU A 174 -4.69 -35.20 53.26
C GLU A 174 -4.27 -33.86 52.68
N MET A 175 -3.16 -33.84 51.94
CA MET A 175 -2.70 -32.62 51.26
C MET A 175 -3.67 -32.15 50.19
N ALA A 176 -4.32 -33.09 49.46
CA ALA A 176 -5.34 -32.71 48.50
C ALA A 176 -6.53 -32.02 49.15
N ILE A 177 -7.03 -32.53 50.28
CA ILE A 177 -8.13 -31.89 51.06
C ILE A 177 -7.69 -30.49 51.54
N GLU A 178 -6.46 -30.37 52.09
CA GLU A 178 -5.92 -29.09 52.54
C GLU A 178 -5.88 -28.04 51.38
N ASN A 179 -5.45 -28.47 50.21
CA ASN A 179 -5.40 -27.57 49.05
C ASN A 179 -6.82 -27.23 48.52
N TYR A 180 -7.79 -28.12 48.61
CA TYR A 180 -9.20 -27.80 48.32
C TYR A 180 -9.76 -26.81 49.36
N GLU A 181 -9.45 -26.95 50.65
CA GLU A 181 -9.86 -26.00 51.70
C GLU A 181 -9.23 -24.61 51.49
N LYS A 182 -7.96 -24.54 51.06
CA LYS A 182 -7.33 -23.29 50.65
C LYS A 182 -8.05 -22.65 49.46
N ALA A 183 -8.42 -23.46 48.45
CA ALA A 183 -9.21 -22.99 47.32
C ALA A 183 -10.57 -22.42 47.76
N ILE A 184 -11.27 -23.05 48.73
CA ILE A 184 -12.50 -22.54 49.33
C ILE A 184 -12.25 -21.20 50.04
N ALA A 185 -11.18 -21.10 50.79
CA ALA A 185 -10.84 -19.90 51.56
C ALA A 185 -10.67 -18.65 50.69
N VAL A 186 -10.11 -18.81 49.47
CA VAL A 186 -9.91 -17.72 48.52
C VAL A 186 -11.09 -17.52 47.57
N SER A 187 -12.09 -18.45 47.54
CA SER A 187 -13.29 -18.38 46.69
C SER A 187 -14.56 -17.99 47.43
N LYS A 188 -14.47 -17.39 48.62
CA LYS A 188 -15.61 -17.10 49.51
C LYS A 188 -16.75 -16.32 48.85
N ASP A 189 -16.43 -15.44 47.93
CA ASP A 189 -17.37 -14.59 47.22
C ASP A 189 -18.08 -15.33 46.03
N LYS A 190 -17.74 -16.62 45.81
CA LYS A 190 -18.25 -17.45 44.71
C LYS A 190 -18.94 -18.72 45.27
N PRO A 191 -20.14 -18.61 45.85
CA PRO A 191 -20.74 -19.72 46.57
C PRO A 191 -20.95 -20.99 45.69
N GLU A 192 -21.32 -20.84 44.43
CA GLU A 192 -21.44 -22.01 43.53
C GLU A 192 -20.11 -22.74 43.30
N GLU A 193 -18.98 -22.02 43.23
CA GLU A 193 -17.67 -22.64 43.11
C GLU A 193 -17.26 -23.36 44.39
N VAL A 194 -17.57 -22.76 45.54
CA VAL A 194 -17.36 -23.40 46.86
C VAL A 194 -18.08 -24.74 46.94
N LEU A 195 -19.37 -24.80 46.47
CA LEU A 195 -20.14 -26.04 46.48
C LEU A 195 -19.48 -27.14 45.61
N LYS A 196 -18.95 -26.77 44.46
CA LYS A 196 -18.23 -27.72 43.60
C LYS A 196 -16.95 -28.25 44.25
N ILE A 197 -16.16 -27.37 44.92
CA ILE A 197 -14.95 -27.78 45.63
C ILE A 197 -15.33 -28.71 46.80
N LYS A 198 -16.36 -28.44 47.57
CA LYS A 198 -16.87 -29.33 48.62
C LYS A 198 -17.29 -30.69 48.08
N SER A 199 -17.86 -30.72 46.84
CA SER A 199 -18.16 -31.99 46.15
C SER A 199 -16.91 -32.78 45.87
N GLU A 200 -15.80 -32.15 45.44
CA GLU A 200 -14.52 -32.84 45.23
C GLU A 200 -13.95 -33.38 46.54
N ILE A 201 -14.02 -32.63 47.64
CA ILE A 201 -13.60 -33.14 48.99
C ILE A 201 -14.42 -34.36 49.36
N SER A 202 -15.73 -34.35 49.17
CA SER A 202 -16.60 -35.51 49.44
C SER A 202 -16.16 -36.76 48.62
N LYS A 203 -15.81 -36.54 47.34
CA LYS A 203 -15.29 -37.66 46.50
C LYS A 203 -13.98 -38.23 47.02
N VAL A 204 -13.07 -37.37 47.57
CA VAL A 204 -11.82 -37.85 48.19
C VAL A 204 -12.13 -38.74 49.35
N TYR A 205 -13.00 -38.32 50.31
CA TYR A 205 -13.38 -39.17 51.46
C TYR A 205 -14.09 -40.46 51.01
N ALA A 206 -14.95 -40.42 50.00
CA ALA A 206 -15.59 -41.58 49.42
C ALA A 206 -14.60 -42.57 48.81
N SER A 207 -13.47 -42.07 48.26
CA SER A 207 -12.38 -42.93 47.73
C SER A 207 -11.56 -43.59 48.82
N GLU A 208 -11.61 -43.07 50.05
CA GLU A 208 -11.00 -43.65 51.28
C GLU A 208 -11.89 -44.66 51.99
N ASN A 209 -13.06 -44.92 51.41
CA ASN A 209 -14.13 -45.66 52.04
C ASN A 209 -14.67 -45.03 53.36
N ASN A 210 -14.37 -43.73 53.56
CA ASN A 210 -14.92 -42.94 54.68
C ASN A 210 -16.27 -42.35 54.24
N LEU A 211 -17.27 -43.24 54.10
CA LEU A 211 -18.56 -42.93 53.55
C LEU A 211 -19.37 -41.99 54.46
N ASP A 212 -19.22 -42.13 55.78
CA ASP A 212 -19.96 -41.27 56.75
C ASP A 212 -19.58 -39.81 56.57
N LYS A 213 -18.30 -39.51 56.47
CA LYS A 213 -17.81 -38.13 56.26
C LYS A 213 -18.18 -37.59 54.88
N ALA A 214 -18.10 -38.43 53.84
CA ALA A 214 -18.53 -38.09 52.49
C ALA A 214 -20.05 -37.71 52.46
N ILE A 215 -20.89 -38.52 53.12
CA ILE A 215 -22.33 -38.30 53.27
C ILE A 215 -22.61 -36.99 54.02
N GLU A 216 -21.90 -36.76 55.16
CA GLU A 216 -22.05 -35.52 55.93
C GLU A 216 -21.76 -34.26 55.10
N ILE A 217 -20.59 -34.24 54.41
CA ILE A 217 -20.19 -33.12 53.57
C ILE A 217 -21.18 -32.89 52.46
N THR A 218 -21.65 -33.96 51.81
CA THR A 218 -22.61 -33.85 50.70
C THR A 218 -23.98 -33.34 51.18
N LYS A 219 -24.49 -33.79 52.34
CA LYS A 219 -25.72 -33.26 52.97
C LYS A 219 -25.60 -31.76 53.27
N ASN A 220 -24.48 -31.33 53.86
CA ASN A 220 -24.21 -29.94 54.14
C ASN A 220 -24.15 -29.12 52.85
N THR A 221 -23.54 -29.64 51.77
CA THR A 221 -23.47 -29.01 50.46
C THR A 221 -24.84 -28.87 49.80
N ILE A 222 -25.75 -29.86 49.95
CA ILE A 222 -27.15 -29.76 49.50
C ILE A 222 -27.87 -28.63 50.22
N SER A 223 -27.78 -28.57 51.56
CA SER A 223 -28.40 -27.51 52.36
C SER A 223 -27.90 -26.11 51.97
N GLU A 224 -26.61 -25.97 51.70
CA GLU A 224 -26.03 -24.71 51.21
C GLU A 224 -26.52 -24.37 49.80
N ALA A 225 -26.62 -25.35 48.89
CA ALA A 225 -27.16 -25.18 47.54
C ALA A 225 -28.62 -24.71 47.57
N GLU A 226 -29.43 -25.25 48.51
CA GLU A 226 -30.81 -24.81 48.74
C GLU A 226 -30.87 -23.35 49.22
N LYS A 227 -30.03 -22.97 50.18
CA LYS A 227 -29.96 -21.59 50.69
C LYS A 227 -29.60 -20.55 49.65
N ILE A 228 -28.69 -20.88 48.71
CA ILE A 228 -28.30 -19.96 47.62
C ILE A 228 -29.23 -20.06 46.41
N GLY A 229 -30.19 -20.98 46.40
CA GLY A 229 -31.13 -21.19 45.31
C GLY A 229 -30.52 -21.83 44.05
N SER A 230 -29.37 -22.52 44.16
CA SER A 230 -28.73 -23.19 43.04
C SER A 230 -29.35 -24.60 42.83
N VAL A 231 -30.46 -24.63 42.09
CA VAL A 231 -31.14 -25.89 41.74
C VAL A 231 -30.20 -26.87 41.04
N SER A 232 -29.31 -26.40 40.18
CA SER A 232 -28.32 -27.24 39.47
C SER A 232 -27.43 -27.98 40.45
N GLN A 233 -26.83 -27.26 41.40
CA GLN A 233 -25.97 -27.86 42.44
C GLN A 233 -26.76 -28.76 43.37
N GLN A 234 -27.99 -28.37 43.75
CA GLN A 234 -28.85 -29.19 44.58
C GLN A 234 -29.08 -30.56 43.92
N ILE A 235 -29.49 -30.61 42.67
CA ILE A 235 -29.75 -31.85 41.92
C ILE A 235 -28.45 -32.69 41.81
N GLU A 236 -27.35 -32.06 41.44
CA GLU A 236 -26.04 -32.77 41.29
C GLU A 236 -25.59 -33.39 42.61
N GLN A 237 -25.68 -32.68 43.73
CA GLN A 237 -25.31 -33.19 45.05
C GLN A 237 -26.30 -34.25 45.56
N GLN A 238 -27.58 -34.14 45.28
CA GLN A 238 -28.59 -35.17 45.60
C GLN A 238 -28.28 -36.49 44.85
N GLN A 239 -27.92 -36.41 43.56
CA GLN A 239 -27.50 -37.58 42.81
C GLN A 239 -26.22 -38.23 43.37
N ALA A 240 -25.25 -37.38 43.76
CA ALA A 240 -24.01 -37.85 44.41
C ALA A 240 -24.28 -38.52 45.74
N LEU A 241 -25.17 -37.93 46.59
CA LEU A 241 -25.58 -38.47 47.88
C LEU A 241 -26.29 -39.83 47.70
N ALA A 242 -27.19 -39.94 46.71
CA ALA A 242 -27.85 -41.23 46.42
C ALA A 242 -26.82 -42.31 46.03
N GLY A 243 -25.77 -41.96 45.24
CA GLY A 243 -24.66 -42.85 44.93
C GLY A 243 -23.85 -43.29 46.17
N LEU A 244 -23.66 -42.38 47.15
CA LEU A 244 -23.02 -42.69 48.45
C LEU A 244 -23.90 -43.61 49.29
N TYR A 245 -25.22 -43.37 49.34
CA TYR A 245 -26.14 -44.26 50.01
C TYR A 245 -26.16 -45.70 49.44
N PHE A 246 -26.13 -45.83 48.12
CA PHE A 246 -26.00 -47.18 47.50
C PHE A 246 -24.68 -47.86 47.92
N LYS A 247 -23.56 -47.12 48.00
CA LYS A 247 -22.27 -47.66 48.45
C LYS A 247 -22.30 -48.03 49.94
N ASN A 248 -23.06 -47.30 50.74
CA ASN A 248 -23.23 -47.51 52.18
C ASN A 248 -24.38 -48.49 52.50
N GLU A 249 -24.84 -49.26 51.51
CA GLU A 249 -25.90 -50.28 51.65
C GLU A 249 -27.28 -49.71 52.12
N ASN A 250 -27.42 -48.38 52.17
CA ASN A 250 -28.66 -47.70 52.54
C ASN A 250 -29.54 -47.43 51.30
N GLN A 251 -30.12 -48.51 50.75
CA GLN A 251 -30.83 -48.45 49.46
C GLN A 251 -32.17 -47.66 49.56
N ASP A 252 -32.85 -47.73 50.67
CA ASP A 252 -34.17 -47.10 50.86
C ASP A 252 -34.04 -45.57 50.81
N ASP A 253 -33.05 -44.99 51.52
CA ASP A 253 -32.77 -43.56 51.48
C ASP A 253 -32.28 -43.11 50.11
N ALA A 254 -31.50 -43.93 49.39
CA ALA A 254 -31.05 -43.64 48.04
C ALA A 254 -32.26 -43.49 47.07
N ILE A 255 -33.24 -44.41 47.16
CA ILE A 255 -34.41 -44.40 46.29
C ILE A 255 -35.30 -43.18 46.58
N VAL A 256 -35.62 -42.91 47.83
CA VAL A 256 -36.41 -41.72 48.24
C VAL A 256 -35.73 -40.44 47.74
N LEU A 257 -34.44 -40.37 47.87
CA LEU A 257 -33.69 -39.20 47.40
C LEU A 257 -33.69 -39.09 45.86
N LEU A 258 -33.55 -40.19 45.12
CA LEU A 258 -33.61 -40.18 43.66
C LEU A 258 -35.00 -39.82 43.15
N GLU A 259 -36.10 -40.29 43.79
CA GLU A 259 -37.45 -39.89 43.44
C GLU A 259 -37.65 -38.39 43.64
N LYS A 260 -37.20 -37.82 44.77
CA LYS A 260 -37.19 -36.38 45.04
C LYS A 260 -36.38 -35.62 44.01
N THR A 261 -35.21 -36.12 43.64
CA THR A 261 -34.33 -35.51 42.65
C THR A 261 -34.97 -35.51 41.26
N TYR A 262 -35.63 -36.61 40.88
CA TYR A 262 -36.34 -36.74 39.61
C TYR A 262 -37.46 -35.68 39.52
N GLN A 263 -38.30 -35.53 40.57
CA GLN A 263 -39.35 -34.55 40.61
C GLN A 263 -38.81 -33.11 40.58
N LEU A 264 -37.72 -32.84 41.29
CA LEU A 264 -37.06 -31.52 41.27
C LEU A 264 -36.52 -31.18 39.86
N ALA A 265 -35.91 -32.16 39.18
CA ALA A 265 -35.42 -31.99 37.82
C ALA A 265 -36.54 -31.75 36.80
N LEU A 266 -37.65 -32.50 36.90
CA LEU A 266 -38.85 -32.28 36.09
C LEU A 266 -39.41 -30.87 36.25
N LYS A 267 -39.62 -30.44 37.51
CA LYS A 267 -40.18 -29.11 37.84
C LYS A 267 -39.34 -27.96 37.26
N ASN A 268 -38.02 -28.16 37.14
CA ASN A 268 -37.11 -27.13 36.71
C ASN A 268 -36.63 -27.27 35.25
N GLY A 269 -37.26 -28.16 34.46
CA GLY A 269 -36.88 -28.36 33.05
C GLY A 269 -35.45 -28.85 32.86
N ARG A 270 -34.96 -29.69 33.76
CA ARG A 270 -33.62 -30.27 33.73
C ARG A 270 -33.66 -31.66 33.11
N THR A 271 -33.90 -31.75 31.81
CA THR A 271 -34.19 -32.98 31.06
C THR A 271 -33.11 -34.06 31.23
N PHE A 272 -31.84 -33.66 31.17
CA PHE A 272 -30.72 -34.60 31.31
C PHE A 272 -30.61 -35.15 32.72
N ASP A 273 -30.80 -34.33 33.74
CA ASP A 273 -30.76 -34.72 35.15
C ASP A 273 -31.97 -35.60 35.52
N ALA A 274 -33.14 -35.29 35.01
CA ALA A 274 -34.35 -36.13 35.16
C ALA A 274 -34.12 -37.53 34.54
N LYS A 275 -33.58 -37.57 33.31
CA LYS A 275 -33.20 -38.83 32.65
C LYS A 275 -32.25 -39.66 33.52
N LYS A 276 -31.20 -39.03 34.08
CA LYS A 276 -30.18 -39.71 34.90
C LYS A 276 -30.79 -40.30 36.17
N ALA A 277 -31.64 -39.53 36.86
CA ALA A 277 -32.35 -40.01 38.06
C ALA A 277 -33.32 -41.14 37.73
N MET A 278 -34.09 -41.02 36.64
CA MET A 278 -35.01 -42.04 36.15
C MET A 278 -34.31 -43.36 35.84
N LEU A 279 -33.15 -43.30 35.12
CA LEU A 279 -32.39 -44.48 34.81
C LEU A 279 -31.88 -45.20 36.07
N ALA A 280 -31.35 -44.45 37.05
CA ALA A 280 -30.89 -45.02 38.32
C ALA A 280 -32.03 -45.72 39.11
N LEU A 281 -33.21 -45.10 39.13
CA LEU A 281 -34.43 -45.67 39.72
C LEU A 281 -34.86 -46.92 38.95
N SER A 282 -34.89 -46.88 37.63
CA SER A 282 -35.31 -48.01 36.79
C SER A 282 -34.36 -49.19 36.94
N ASP A 283 -33.06 -48.96 36.98
CA ASP A 283 -32.04 -50.03 37.17
C ASP A 283 -32.25 -50.72 38.54
N TYR A 284 -32.44 -49.93 39.60
CA TYR A 284 -32.74 -50.48 40.92
C TYR A 284 -34.00 -51.36 40.95
N TYR A 285 -35.13 -50.85 40.37
CA TYR A 285 -36.38 -51.64 40.36
C TYR A 285 -36.26 -52.92 39.52
N ARG A 286 -35.49 -52.89 38.44
CA ARG A 286 -35.17 -54.07 37.62
C ARG A 286 -34.36 -55.09 38.40
N GLU A 287 -33.32 -54.66 39.12
CA GLU A 287 -32.52 -55.54 40.00
C GLU A 287 -33.34 -56.18 41.12
N LYS A 288 -34.33 -55.46 41.65
CA LYS A 288 -35.26 -55.99 42.63
C LYS A 288 -36.40 -56.83 42.04
N GLY A 289 -36.40 -57.05 40.71
CA GLY A 289 -37.45 -57.83 40.04
C GLY A 289 -38.78 -57.08 39.84
N ASN A 290 -38.85 -55.80 40.18
CA ASN A 290 -40.07 -54.99 40.03
C ASN A 290 -40.13 -54.33 38.66
N GLN A 291 -40.28 -55.14 37.60
CA GLN A 291 -40.31 -54.67 36.22
C GLN A 291 -41.50 -53.71 35.94
N ALA A 292 -42.65 -53.90 36.62
CA ALA A 292 -43.81 -53.06 36.44
C ALA A 292 -43.51 -51.60 36.82
N LYS A 293 -42.85 -51.35 37.95
CA LYS A 293 -42.46 -50.02 38.39
C LYS A 293 -41.39 -49.39 37.53
N ALA A 294 -40.46 -50.20 36.98
CA ALA A 294 -39.48 -49.72 36.02
C ALA A 294 -40.15 -49.26 34.71
N ILE A 295 -41.13 -49.97 34.18
CA ILE A 295 -41.88 -49.60 32.98
C ILE A 295 -42.71 -48.32 33.25
N GLU A 296 -43.41 -48.25 34.38
CA GLU A 296 -44.17 -47.07 34.78
C GLU A 296 -43.34 -45.78 34.78
N LEU A 297 -42.08 -45.86 35.28
CA LEU A 297 -41.13 -44.72 35.24
C LEU A 297 -40.77 -44.30 33.83
N TYR A 298 -40.55 -45.25 32.91
CA TYR A 298 -40.31 -44.94 31.52
C TYR A 298 -41.52 -44.31 30.87
N ASP A 299 -42.71 -44.80 31.08
CA ASP A 299 -43.94 -44.24 30.54
C ASP A 299 -44.19 -42.80 31.05
N GLN A 300 -43.97 -42.55 32.34
CA GLN A 300 -44.07 -41.24 32.93
C GLN A 300 -43.03 -40.29 32.30
N PHE A 301 -41.80 -40.71 32.15
CA PHE A 301 -40.73 -39.92 31.52
C PHE A 301 -41.08 -39.58 30.07
N LEU A 302 -41.57 -40.52 29.28
CA LEU A 302 -41.95 -40.31 27.88
C LEU A 302 -43.15 -39.36 27.75
N ASN A 303 -44.15 -39.47 28.62
CA ASN A 303 -45.29 -38.59 28.64
C ASN A 303 -44.95 -37.13 28.97
N ASP A 304 -43.94 -36.93 29.83
CA ASP A 304 -43.46 -35.59 30.21
C ASP A 304 -42.36 -35.04 29.28
N PHE A 305 -41.82 -35.85 28.37
CA PHE A 305 -40.61 -35.57 27.60
C PHE A 305 -40.72 -34.29 26.74
N ASP A 306 -41.79 -34.15 25.98
CA ASP A 306 -41.99 -32.98 25.12
C ASP A 306 -42.09 -31.67 25.94
N ARG A 307 -42.79 -31.73 27.10
CA ARG A 307 -42.90 -30.60 28.01
C ARG A 307 -41.54 -30.24 28.63
N MET A 308 -40.73 -31.25 28.98
CA MET A 308 -39.39 -31.06 29.52
C MET A 308 -38.47 -30.40 28.53
N ILE A 309 -38.41 -30.89 27.26
CA ILE A 309 -37.59 -30.29 26.21
C ILE A 309 -37.96 -28.82 25.99
N GLN A 310 -39.23 -28.49 25.94
CA GLN A 310 -39.67 -27.09 25.75
C GLN A 310 -39.36 -26.21 26.96
N ALA A 311 -39.32 -26.75 28.15
CA ALA A 311 -39.02 -26.03 29.40
C ALA A 311 -37.48 -25.96 29.66
N ASP A 312 -36.67 -26.81 29.00
CA ASP A 312 -35.23 -26.90 29.24
C ASP A 312 -34.49 -25.74 28.60
N SER A 313 -34.17 -24.76 29.42
CA SER A 313 -33.45 -23.57 28.99
C SER A 313 -32.04 -23.88 28.41
N SER A 314 -31.43 -25.01 28.82
CA SER A 314 -30.12 -25.41 28.34
C SER A 314 -30.17 -25.92 26.89
N LEU A 315 -31.20 -26.68 26.54
CA LEU A 315 -31.43 -27.17 25.18
C LEU A 315 -31.83 -26.02 24.24
N VAL A 316 -32.67 -25.09 24.73
CA VAL A 316 -33.02 -23.89 23.99
C VAL A 316 -31.76 -23.02 23.74
N ASP A 317 -30.93 -22.80 24.76
CA ASP A 317 -29.66 -22.07 24.62
C ASP A 317 -28.74 -22.73 23.60
N ALA A 318 -28.58 -24.06 23.65
CA ALA A 318 -27.78 -24.83 22.70
C ALA A 318 -28.27 -24.68 21.24
N LYS A 319 -29.58 -24.73 21.00
CA LYS A 319 -30.19 -24.55 19.68
C LYS A 319 -30.00 -23.12 19.15
N ILE A 320 -30.22 -22.11 20.00
CA ILE A 320 -29.97 -20.71 19.62
C ILE A 320 -28.46 -20.51 19.33
N PHE A 321 -27.60 -21.10 20.15
CA PHE A 321 -26.16 -21.05 19.90
C PHE A 321 -25.78 -21.63 18.54
N GLN A 322 -26.28 -22.82 18.20
CA GLN A 322 -26.03 -23.46 16.91
C GLN A 322 -26.38 -22.56 15.73
N VAL A 323 -27.60 -21.98 15.73
CA VAL A 323 -28.04 -21.06 14.66
C VAL A 323 -27.18 -19.81 14.61
N THR A 324 -26.78 -19.28 15.76
CA THR A 324 -25.92 -18.09 15.84
C THR A 324 -24.50 -18.40 15.36
N GLU A 325 -23.98 -19.60 15.67
CA GLU A 325 -22.67 -20.07 15.20
C GLU A 325 -22.61 -20.16 13.67
N GLU A 326 -23.68 -20.65 13.04
CA GLU A 326 -23.77 -20.69 11.57
C GLU A 326 -23.72 -19.26 10.97
N LYS A 327 -24.44 -18.32 11.58
CA LYS A 327 -24.38 -16.90 11.17
C LYS A 327 -23.00 -16.29 11.37
N ILE A 328 -22.32 -16.58 12.48
CA ILE A 328 -20.95 -16.12 12.73
C ILE A 328 -20.03 -16.62 11.60
N LYS A 329 -20.09 -17.93 11.28
CA LYS A 329 -19.30 -18.51 10.18
C LYS A 329 -19.59 -17.86 8.83
N GLN A 330 -20.85 -17.54 8.56
CA GLN A 330 -21.25 -16.86 7.32
C GLN A 330 -20.68 -15.43 7.27
N LEU A 331 -20.80 -14.65 8.35
CA LEU A 331 -20.25 -13.30 8.43
C LEU A 331 -18.72 -13.27 8.30
N GLU A 332 -18.04 -14.23 8.91
CA GLU A 332 -16.57 -14.37 8.77
C GLU A 332 -16.17 -14.64 7.32
N LYS A 333 -16.90 -15.54 6.63
CA LYS A 333 -16.67 -15.83 5.22
C LYS A 333 -16.89 -14.61 4.32
N GLU A 334 -17.98 -13.89 4.55
CA GLU A 334 -18.26 -12.64 3.82
C GLU A 334 -17.17 -11.61 4.04
N ARG A 335 -16.66 -11.48 5.26
CA ARG A 335 -15.58 -10.56 5.60
C ARG A 335 -14.28 -10.95 4.90
N ALA A 336 -13.93 -12.23 4.95
CA ALA A 336 -12.73 -12.73 4.25
C ALA A 336 -12.78 -12.46 2.73
N LEU A 337 -13.95 -12.66 2.10
CA LEU A 337 -14.16 -12.35 0.68
C LEU A 337 -14.04 -10.85 0.39
N LYS A 338 -14.58 -9.99 1.26
CA LYS A 338 -14.44 -8.53 1.12
C LYS A 338 -12.97 -8.10 1.22
N ASP A 339 -12.24 -8.62 2.18
CA ASP A 339 -10.81 -8.33 2.36
C ASP A 339 -9.99 -8.80 1.15
N GLU A 340 -10.30 -9.97 0.59
CA GLU A 340 -9.68 -10.46 -0.64
C GLU A 340 -9.97 -9.56 -1.84
N LEU A 341 -11.21 -9.12 -2.01
CA LEU A 341 -11.61 -8.19 -3.06
C LEU A 341 -10.90 -6.84 -2.94
N ILE A 342 -10.80 -6.30 -1.71
CA ILE A 342 -10.08 -5.04 -1.45
C ILE A 342 -8.60 -5.19 -1.83
N THR A 343 -7.95 -6.30 -1.44
CA THR A 343 -6.54 -6.55 -1.78
C THR A 343 -6.31 -6.69 -3.29
N LYS A 344 -7.21 -7.40 -4.00
CA LYS A 344 -7.18 -7.50 -5.48
C LYS A 344 -7.38 -6.13 -6.13
N LYS A 345 -8.37 -5.35 -5.68
CA LYS A 345 -8.63 -3.99 -6.17
C LYS A 345 -7.41 -3.08 -5.98
N ASN A 346 -6.78 -3.12 -4.81
CA ASN A 346 -5.59 -2.31 -4.55
C ASN A 346 -4.41 -2.69 -5.45
N LYS A 347 -4.15 -3.98 -5.65
CA LYS A 347 -3.13 -4.45 -6.59
C LYS A 347 -3.40 -3.95 -8.02
N PHE A 348 -4.64 -4.06 -8.48
CA PHE A 348 -5.04 -3.55 -9.80
C PHE A 348 -4.83 -2.04 -9.92
N ASN A 349 -5.20 -1.27 -8.89
CA ASN A 349 -4.98 0.19 -8.86
C ASN A 349 -3.49 0.55 -8.95
N TYR A 350 -2.60 -0.16 -8.25
CA TYR A 350 -1.15 0.07 -8.33
C TYR A 350 -0.60 -0.20 -9.73
N VAL A 351 -1.05 -1.27 -10.39
CA VAL A 351 -0.68 -1.58 -11.79
C VAL A 351 -1.15 -0.47 -12.72
N LEU A 352 -2.38 0.01 -12.53
CA LEU A 352 -2.97 1.10 -13.33
C LEU A 352 -2.19 2.41 -13.15
N ILE A 353 -1.86 2.79 -11.92
CA ILE A 353 -1.04 3.97 -11.62
C ILE A 353 0.35 3.84 -12.28
N GLY A 354 0.99 2.69 -12.15
CA GLY A 354 2.28 2.42 -12.77
C GLY A 354 2.23 2.54 -14.31
N SER A 355 1.17 2.06 -14.95
CA SER A 355 0.98 2.17 -16.41
C SER A 355 0.78 3.61 -16.86
N VAL A 356 0.03 4.42 -16.09
CA VAL A 356 -0.15 5.86 -16.38
C VAL A 356 1.17 6.61 -16.27
N ILE A 357 1.96 6.36 -15.23
CA ILE A 357 3.28 6.98 -15.06
C ILE A 357 4.20 6.60 -16.22
N LEU A 358 4.23 5.33 -16.62
CA LEU A 358 5.03 4.87 -17.77
C LEU A 358 4.61 5.57 -19.07
N MET A 359 3.31 5.71 -19.30
CA MET A 359 2.77 6.43 -20.46
C MET A 359 3.20 7.89 -20.48
N LEU A 360 3.16 8.59 -19.34
CA LEU A 360 3.61 9.98 -19.24
C LEU A 360 5.11 10.12 -19.54
N ILE A 361 5.94 9.19 -19.06
CA ILE A 361 7.38 9.17 -19.36
C ILE A 361 7.61 8.99 -20.86
N LEU A 362 6.91 8.04 -21.49
CA LEU A 362 7.00 7.81 -22.95
C LEU A 362 6.59 9.03 -23.75
N LEU A 363 5.48 9.70 -23.36
CA LEU A 363 5.05 10.96 -24.00
C LEU A 363 6.13 12.05 -23.87
N GLY A 364 6.75 12.19 -22.71
CA GLY A 364 7.86 13.13 -22.49
C GLY A 364 9.08 12.84 -23.39
N LEU A 365 9.43 11.56 -23.54
CA LEU A 365 10.52 11.13 -24.43
C LEU A 365 10.20 11.42 -25.90
N ILE A 366 8.97 11.15 -26.35
CA ILE A 366 8.51 11.44 -27.72
C ILE A 366 8.55 12.96 -27.96
N ALA A 367 8.03 13.79 -27.05
CA ALA A 367 8.05 15.24 -27.16
C ALA A 367 9.51 15.75 -27.30
N LYS A 368 10.43 15.26 -26.48
CA LYS A 368 11.87 15.59 -26.55
C LYS A 368 12.47 15.18 -27.89
N ALA A 369 12.15 14.00 -28.40
CA ALA A 369 12.64 13.53 -29.69
C ALA A 369 12.14 14.41 -30.84
N LEU A 370 10.84 14.75 -30.84
CA LEU A 370 10.23 15.63 -31.85
C LEU A 370 10.87 17.03 -31.85
N PHE A 371 11.11 17.60 -30.67
CA PHE A 371 11.78 18.87 -30.53
C PHE A 371 13.22 18.81 -31.09
N SER A 372 13.98 17.77 -30.78
CA SER A 372 15.33 17.56 -31.30
C SER A 372 15.36 17.43 -32.83
N ILE A 373 14.40 16.68 -33.41
CA ILE A 373 14.28 16.52 -34.88
C ILE A 373 13.97 17.88 -35.53
N LYS A 374 13.02 18.66 -34.98
CA LYS A 374 12.67 19.98 -35.50
C LYS A 374 13.88 20.91 -35.54
N THR A 375 14.69 20.94 -34.47
CA THR A 375 15.92 21.75 -34.40
C THR A 375 16.98 21.30 -35.41
N LYS A 376 17.18 19.98 -35.55
CA LYS A 376 18.10 19.42 -36.56
C LYS A 376 17.68 19.77 -37.98
N ASN A 377 16.40 19.68 -38.29
CA ASN A 377 15.85 20.02 -39.61
C ASN A 377 16.10 21.51 -39.96
N LYS A 378 15.90 22.42 -39.00
CA LYS A 378 16.25 23.84 -39.19
C LYS A 378 17.73 24.05 -39.48
N LYS A 379 18.65 23.37 -38.79
CA LYS A 379 20.08 23.42 -39.05
C LYS A 379 20.44 22.92 -40.44
N ILE A 380 19.82 21.83 -40.88
CA ILE A 380 20.03 21.28 -42.21
C ILE A 380 19.54 22.27 -43.29
N ALA A 381 18.38 22.87 -43.11
CA ALA A 381 17.86 23.88 -44.01
C ALA A 381 18.80 25.10 -44.11
N LEU A 382 19.33 25.59 -42.98
CA LEU A 382 20.30 26.70 -42.97
C LEU A 382 21.59 26.36 -43.75
N GLN A 383 22.09 25.12 -43.60
CA GLN A 383 23.25 24.65 -44.36
C GLN A 383 22.96 24.53 -45.85
N SER A 384 21.76 24.10 -46.25
CA SER A 384 21.36 24.01 -47.65
C SER A 384 21.32 25.37 -48.32
N LEU A 385 20.67 26.34 -47.67
CA LEU A 385 20.60 27.72 -48.20
C LEU A 385 21.99 28.36 -48.39
N ARG A 386 22.93 28.04 -47.49
CA ARG A 386 24.33 28.53 -47.62
C ARG A 386 25.05 27.95 -48.85
N ARG A 387 24.81 26.70 -49.19
CA ARG A 387 25.43 26.04 -50.36
C ARG A 387 24.90 26.61 -51.70
N GLU A 388 23.67 27.06 -51.76
CA GLU A 388 23.04 27.60 -52.97
C GLU A 388 23.61 28.97 -53.39
N MET A 389 24.25 29.72 -52.48
CA MET A 389 24.77 31.04 -52.79
C MET A 389 26.11 31.04 -53.55
N ASN A 390 26.90 29.97 -53.50
CA ASN A 390 28.23 29.91 -54.08
C ASN A 390 28.32 29.67 -55.61
N PRO A 391 27.43 28.94 -56.30
CA PRO A 391 27.62 28.59 -57.70
C PRO A 391 27.65 29.78 -58.64
N HIS A 392 26.80 30.81 -58.39
CA HIS A 392 26.74 32.00 -59.25
C HIS A 392 28.03 32.82 -59.24
N PHE A 393 28.62 33.01 -58.07
CA PHE A 393 29.91 33.69 -57.95
C PHE A 393 31.03 32.93 -58.66
N ILE A 394 31.06 31.58 -58.57
CA ILE A 394 32.04 30.73 -59.27
C ILE A 394 31.95 30.92 -60.81
N PHE A 395 30.75 30.84 -61.34
CA PHE A 395 30.53 31.01 -62.78
C PHE A 395 30.90 32.44 -63.26
N ASN A 396 30.55 33.45 -62.46
CA ASN A 396 30.88 34.84 -62.77
C ASN A 396 32.37 35.10 -62.79
N SER A 397 33.09 34.53 -61.83
CA SER A 397 34.55 34.69 -61.73
C SER A 397 35.29 33.97 -62.86
N LEU A 398 34.84 32.75 -63.20
CA LEU A 398 35.40 32.02 -64.36
C LEU A 398 35.17 32.78 -65.69
N ASN A 399 33.99 33.37 -65.89
CA ASN A 399 33.73 34.22 -67.05
C ASN A 399 34.62 35.44 -67.11
N SER A 400 35.02 36.03 -65.95
CA SER A 400 35.94 37.14 -65.91
C SER A 400 37.33 36.78 -66.29
N VAL A 401 37.83 35.63 -65.84
CA VAL A 401 39.13 35.10 -66.30
C VAL A 401 39.14 34.90 -67.81
N ASN A 402 38.07 34.30 -68.36
CA ASN A 402 37.96 34.10 -69.84
C ASN A 402 37.94 35.43 -70.58
N GLN A 403 37.30 36.49 -70.01
CA GLN A 403 37.28 37.81 -70.61
C GLN A 403 38.69 38.45 -70.67
N PHE A 404 39.43 38.37 -69.55
CA PHE A 404 40.84 38.87 -69.51
C PHE A 404 41.73 38.13 -70.49
N ILE A 405 41.62 36.81 -70.64
CA ILE A 405 42.32 36.00 -71.60
C ILE A 405 41.99 36.45 -73.06
N ALA A 406 40.68 36.60 -73.32
CA ALA A 406 40.27 37.05 -74.67
C ALA A 406 40.75 38.46 -75.05
N GLN A 407 41.08 39.31 -74.09
CA GLN A 407 41.68 40.65 -74.24
C GLN A 407 43.18 40.62 -74.30
N ASN A 408 43.79 39.43 -74.34
CA ASN A 408 45.29 39.25 -74.32
C ASN A 408 45.98 39.90 -73.10
N ASN A 409 45.25 39.98 -71.96
CA ASN A 409 45.81 40.59 -70.74
C ASN A 409 46.09 39.46 -69.71
N GLU A 410 47.17 38.70 -69.97
CA GLU A 410 47.56 37.58 -69.13
C GLU A 410 47.96 37.98 -67.72
N LEU A 411 48.53 39.17 -67.51
CA LEU A 411 48.94 39.66 -66.19
C LEU A 411 47.67 39.86 -65.28
N GLU A 412 46.65 40.56 -65.81
CA GLU A 412 45.38 40.78 -65.03
C GLU A 412 44.59 39.46 -64.85
N ALA A 413 44.60 38.56 -65.83
CA ALA A 413 44.01 37.21 -65.69
C ALA A 413 44.65 36.44 -64.51
N ASN A 414 46.00 36.42 -64.43
CA ASN A 414 46.73 35.74 -63.36
C ASN A 414 46.51 36.43 -62.01
N LYS A 415 46.50 37.76 -61.94
CA LYS A 415 46.21 38.55 -60.73
C LYS A 415 44.81 38.29 -60.24
N TYR A 416 43.83 38.29 -61.14
CA TYR A 416 42.43 37.96 -60.82
C TYR A 416 42.29 36.54 -60.30
N LEU A 417 42.87 35.53 -60.97
CA LEU A 417 42.81 34.12 -60.60
C LEU A 417 43.42 33.89 -59.21
N THR A 418 44.57 34.53 -58.93
CA THR A 418 45.20 34.45 -57.61
C THR A 418 44.31 35.04 -56.51
N SER A 419 43.78 36.22 -56.73
CA SER A 419 42.89 36.89 -55.78
C SER A 419 41.57 36.07 -55.55
N TYR A 420 41.01 35.52 -56.63
CA TYR A 420 39.86 34.63 -56.58
C TYR A 420 40.15 33.36 -55.77
N SER A 421 41.30 32.70 -56.04
CA SER A 421 41.70 31.48 -55.33
C SER A 421 41.86 31.72 -53.81
N ASN A 422 42.47 32.87 -53.46
CA ASN A 422 42.59 33.26 -52.05
C ASN A 422 41.23 33.56 -51.38
N LEU A 423 40.32 34.22 -52.05
CA LEU A 423 38.99 34.48 -51.54
C LEU A 423 38.21 33.18 -51.36
N MET A 424 38.23 32.30 -52.36
CA MET A 424 37.56 30.99 -52.30
C MET A 424 38.10 30.13 -51.16
N ARG A 425 39.39 30.10 -50.91
CA ARG A 425 39.98 29.38 -49.78
C ARG A 425 39.42 29.91 -48.44
N ASN A 426 39.45 31.23 -48.24
CA ASN A 426 38.89 31.85 -47.02
C ASN A 426 37.39 31.54 -46.84
N MET A 427 36.60 31.63 -47.91
CA MET A 427 35.20 31.28 -47.89
C MET A 427 34.96 29.80 -47.55
N MET A 428 35.81 28.89 -48.06
CA MET A 428 35.69 27.45 -47.73
C MET A 428 36.06 27.16 -46.28
N GLU A 429 37.07 27.83 -45.72
CA GLU A 429 37.47 27.67 -44.31
C GLU A 429 36.37 28.14 -43.32
N THR A 430 35.61 29.13 -43.71
CA THR A 430 34.50 29.67 -42.90
C THR A 430 33.15 29.08 -43.26
N SER A 431 33.04 28.28 -44.32
CA SER A 431 31.77 27.78 -44.89
C SER A 431 30.90 26.96 -43.92
N ASN A 432 31.52 26.33 -42.91
CA ASN A 432 30.80 25.53 -41.92
C ASN A 432 30.38 26.33 -40.67
N LYS A 433 30.69 27.63 -40.60
CA LYS A 433 30.38 28.48 -39.45
C LYS A 433 29.17 29.34 -39.76
N ASP A 434 28.17 29.36 -38.84
CA ASP A 434 26.99 30.21 -38.97
C ASP A 434 27.30 31.68 -38.66
N PHE A 435 28.28 31.91 -37.76
CA PHE A 435 28.80 33.22 -37.40
C PHE A 435 30.33 33.23 -37.46
N ILE A 436 30.87 34.38 -37.84
CA ILE A 436 32.32 34.66 -37.86
C ILE A 436 32.57 36.03 -37.17
N SER A 437 33.85 36.28 -36.80
CA SER A 437 34.17 37.64 -36.28
C SER A 437 33.94 38.70 -37.35
N LEU A 438 33.54 39.90 -36.93
CA LEU A 438 33.36 41.03 -37.82
C LEU A 438 34.67 41.33 -38.58
N ALA A 439 35.86 41.17 -37.96
CA ALA A 439 37.13 41.29 -38.59
C ALA A 439 37.28 40.35 -39.80
N ASN A 440 36.90 39.04 -39.64
CA ASN A 440 36.93 38.09 -40.74
C ASN A 440 35.92 38.42 -41.85
N GLU A 441 34.70 38.87 -41.51
CA GLU A 441 33.70 39.28 -42.50
C GLU A 441 34.21 40.53 -43.30
N LEU A 442 34.80 41.51 -42.60
CA LEU A 442 35.39 42.69 -43.22
C LEU A 442 36.55 42.33 -44.19
N GLU A 443 37.40 41.39 -43.81
CA GLU A 443 38.48 40.90 -44.68
C GLU A 443 37.92 40.19 -45.93
N GLN A 444 36.85 39.37 -45.77
CA GLN A 444 36.20 38.74 -46.91
C GLN A 444 35.51 39.74 -47.82
N ILE A 445 34.78 40.73 -47.25
CA ILE A 445 34.12 41.79 -48.00
C ILE A 445 35.18 42.58 -48.80
N LYS A 446 36.29 42.98 -48.17
CA LYS A 446 37.35 43.70 -48.82
C LYS A 446 37.95 42.91 -49.99
N LYS A 447 38.30 41.66 -49.79
CA LYS A 447 38.83 40.78 -50.86
C LYS A 447 37.80 40.58 -51.99
N TYR A 448 36.50 40.51 -51.66
CA TYR A 448 35.43 40.43 -52.64
C TYR A 448 35.34 41.74 -53.47
N LEU A 449 35.33 42.90 -52.79
CA LEU A 449 35.24 44.19 -53.47
C LEU A 449 36.48 44.48 -54.30
N ASP A 450 37.69 44.13 -53.80
CA ASP A 450 38.94 44.23 -54.58
C ASP A 450 38.85 43.43 -55.88
N LEU A 451 38.30 42.21 -55.79
CA LEU A 451 38.18 41.33 -56.94
C LEU A 451 37.15 41.85 -57.97
N GLU A 452 35.99 42.36 -57.54
CA GLU A 452 34.99 42.94 -58.44
C GLU A 452 35.46 44.30 -58.99
N HIS A 453 36.21 45.07 -58.21
CA HIS A 453 36.80 46.34 -58.69
C HIS A 453 37.85 46.10 -59.80
N LEU A 454 38.66 45.05 -59.67
CA LEU A 454 39.59 44.62 -60.78
C LEU A 454 38.82 44.33 -62.06
N ARG A 455 37.60 43.78 -61.99
CA ARG A 455 36.77 43.47 -63.12
C ARG A 455 36.10 44.70 -63.77
N PHE A 456 35.69 45.63 -62.92
CA PHE A 456 34.86 46.78 -63.26
C PHE A 456 35.53 48.11 -62.88
N GLN A 457 36.83 48.26 -63.17
CA GLN A 457 37.64 49.41 -62.75
C GLN A 457 37.06 50.75 -63.19
N ASP A 458 36.44 50.78 -64.36
CA ASP A 458 35.88 52.00 -64.95
C ASP A 458 34.43 52.24 -64.50
N LYS A 459 33.83 51.33 -63.72
CA LYS A 459 32.42 51.37 -63.37
C LYS A 459 32.13 51.89 -61.99
N PHE A 460 33.01 51.62 -61.01
CA PHE A 460 32.77 52.11 -59.66
C PHE A 460 34.04 52.27 -58.83
N GLU A 461 33.93 53.11 -57.77
CA GLU A 461 34.87 53.19 -56.65
C GLU A 461 34.12 52.67 -55.42
N TYR A 462 34.84 52.14 -54.43
CA TYR A 462 34.23 51.71 -53.20
C TYR A 462 34.98 52.22 -51.97
N GLU A 463 34.25 52.39 -50.87
CA GLU A 463 34.73 52.82 -49.57
C GLU A 463 34.14 51.96 -48.47
N ILE A 464 34.95 51.49 -47.52
CA ILE A 464 34.49 50.79 -46.30
C ILE A 464 34.79 51.69 -45.11
N ILE A 465 33.78 52.08 -44.36
CA ILE A 465 33.91 52.92 -43.17
C ILE A 465 33.48 52.07 -41.96
N ILE A 466 34.33 52.05 -40.94
CA ILE A 466 34.10 51.31 -39.71
C ILE A 466 34.18 52.31 -38.58
N ASP A 467 33.13 52.30 -37.70
CA ASP A 467 33.14 53.14 -36.49
C ASP A 467 34.26 52.65 -35.56
N GLU A 468 35.12 53.56 -35.10
CA GLU A 468 36.24 53.26 -34.18
C GLU A 468 35.79 52.61 -32.87
N LYS A 469 34.53 52.71 -32.49
CA LYS A 469 33.95 52.07 -31.29
C LYS A 469 33.68 50.58 -31.46
N LEU A 470 33.71 50.03 -32.68
CA LEU A 470 33.47 48.63 -32.97
C LEU A 470 34.74 47.80 -32.79
N ASP A 471 34.75 46.95 -31.79
CA ASP A 471 35.78 45.92 -31.65
C ASP A 471 35.48 44.76 -32.63
N ALA A 472 36.10 44.80 -33.81
CA ALA A 472 35.86 43.87 -34.90
C ALA A 472 36.26 42.42 -34.57
N ASP A 473 37.20 42.21 -33.65
CA ASP A 473 37.64 40.87 -33.22
C ASP A 473 36.69 40.26 -32.21
N ALA A 474 36.08 41.06 -31.37
CA ALA A 474 35.16 40.62 -30.34
C ALA A 474 33.72 40.40 -30.82
N ILE A 475 33.30 41.10 -31.89
CA ILE A 475 31.92 41.05 -32.42
C ILE A 475 31.78 39.89 -33.42
N TRP A 476 30.73 39.10 -33.27
CA TRP A 476 30.38 38.00 -34.18
C TRP A 476 29.14 38.39 -35.01
N VAL A 477 29.25 38.20 -36.33
CA VAL A 477 28.23 38.50 -37.33
C VAL A 477 27.84 37.26 -38.12
N PRO A 478 26.63 37.17 -38.68
CA PRO A 478 26.25 36.09 -39.56
C PRO A 478 27.14 36.03 -40.77
N ASN A 479 27.82 34.87 -40.99
CA ASN A 479 28.75 34.67 -42.10
C ASN A 479 28.04 34.83 -43.46
N MET A 480 28.64 35.54 -44.43
CA MET A 480 28.15 35.68 -45.81
C MET A 480 26.72 36.25 -45.96
N LEU A 481 26.25 37.09 -45.04
CA LEU A 481 24.94 37.72 -45.14
C LEU A 481 24.97 39.08 -45.81
N ILE A 482 26.12 39.76 -45.77
CA ILE A 482 26.37 41.08 -46.36
C ILE A 482 26.67 40.92 -47.87
N GLN A 483 27.44 39.92 -48.26
CA GLN A 483 27.91 39.72 -49.63
C GLN A 483 26.82 39.73 -50.71
N PRO A 484 25.62 39.07 -50.55
CA PRO A 484 24.56 39.10 -51.55
C PRO A 484 24.06 40.50 -51.87
N HIS A 485 24.09 41.42 -50.88
CA HIS A 485 23.68 42.79 -51.09
C HIS A 485 24.76 43.60 -51.84
N LEU A 486 26.05 43.30 -51.60
CA LEU A 486 27.14 43.88 -52.38
C LEU A 486 27.12 43.39 -53.83
N GLU A 487 26.84 42.09 -54.02
CA GLU A 487 26.64 41.54 -55.36
C GLU A 487 25.54 42.28 -56.11
N ASN A 488 24.40 42.49 -55.45
CA ASN A 488 23.26 43.21 -56.05
C ASN A 488 23.61 44.67 -56.40
N ALA A 489 24.32 45.38 -55.50
CA ALA A 489 24.76 46.75 -55.75
C ALA A 489 25.70 46.86 -56.97
N ILE A 490 26.67 45.96 -57.09
CA ILE A 490 27.64 45.99 -58.20
C ILE A 490 27.02 45.47 -59.52
N TRP A 491 26.43 44.27 -59.48
CA TRP A 491 25.95 43.60 -60.69
C TRP A 491 24.66 44.14 -61.25
N HIS A 492 23.76 44.65 -60.42
CA HIS A 492 22.44 45.15 -60.79
C HIS A 492 22.27 46.65 -60.67
N GLY A 493 23.20 47.34 -60.00
CA GLY A 493 23.19 48.80 -59.84
C GLY A 493 24.32 49.49 -60.66
N LEU A 494 25.54 49.33 -60.22
CA LEU A 494 26.69 50.09 -60.68
C LEU A 494 27.16 49.70 -62.09
N ARG A 495 27.11 48.46 -62.45
CA ARG A 495 27.58 47.94 -63.76
C ARG A 495 26.87 48.61 -64.95
N TYR A 496 25.64 49.03 -64.79
CA TYR A 496 24.83 49.63 -65.86
C TYR A 496 24.94 51.15 -65.96
N ARG A 497 25.74 51.77 -65.09
CA ARG A 497 25.99 53.21 -65.21
C ARG A 497 26.88 53.55 -66.41
N GLU A 498 26.61 54.70 -66.99
CA GLU A 498 27.48 55.27 -68.02
C GLU A 498 28.71 55.97 -67.42
N THR A 499 28.55 56.58 -66.25
CA THR A 499 29.61 57.25 -65.49
C THR A 499 30.08 56.38 -64.29
N LYS A 500 31.28 56.55 -63.81
CA LYS A 500 31.81 55.81 -62.66
C LYS A 500 30.97 56.09 -61.40
N GLY A 501 30.49 55.05 -60.78
CA GLY A 501 29.65 55.12 -59.58
C GLY A 501 30.42 54.93 -58.27
N LYS A 502 29.72 55.05 -57.14
CA LYS A 502 30.26 54.90 -55.79
C LYS A 502 29.51 53.83 -55.01
N LEU A 503 30.24 52.97 -54.35
CA LEU A 503 29.70 52.01 -53.38
C LEU A 503 30.29 52.35 -52.01
N LYS A 504 29.43 52.60 -51.04
CA LYS A 504 29.85 52.91 -49.67
C LYS A 504 29.28 51.87 -48.72
N VAL A 505 30.15 51.24 -47.91
CA VAL A 505 29.75 50.28 -46.87
C VAL A 505 30.13 50.87 -45.52
N THR A 506 29.15 51.09 -44.65
CA THR A 506 29.40 51.73 -43.35
C THR A 506 28.93 50.80 -42.23
N PHE A 507 29.79 50.52 -41.28
CA PHE A 507 29.51 49.74 -40.07
C PHE A 507 29.47 50.67 -38.86
N THR A 508 28.33 50.71 -38.16
CA THR A 508 28.13 51.54 -36.97
C THR A 508 27.41 50.75 -35.88
N GLU A 509 27.51 51.20 -34.64
CA GLU A 509 26.70 50.68 -33.55
C GLU A 509 25.45 51.56 -33.39
N ASP A 510 24.25 50.95 -33.36
CA ASP A 510 22.99 51.60 -33.15
C ASP A 510 22.16 50.78 -32.10
N ASN A 511 21.95 51.33 -30.90
CA ASN A 511 21.14 50.71 -29.82
C ASN A 511 21.50 49.25 -29.51
N GLN A 512 22.80 48.95 -29.35
CA GLN A 512 23.36 47.57 -29.13
C GLN A 512 23.20 46.61 -30.33
N LEU A 513 22.81 47.11 -31.47
CA LEU A 513 22.83 46.39 -32.74
C LEU A 513 24.00 46.88 -33.60
N ILE A 514 24.58 46.02 -34.39
CA ILE A 514 25.48 46.39 -35.46
C ILE A 514 24.64 46.77 -36.67
N LYS A 515 24.73 48.01 -37.10
CA LYS A 515 24.08 48.53 -38.29
C LYS A 515 25.10 48.56 -39.44
N VAL A 516 24.74 47.89 -40.54
CA VAL A 516 25.52 47.94 -41.78
C VAL A 516 24.71 48.66 -42.85
N LEU A 517 25.27 49.73 -43.37
CA LEU A 517 24.69 50.49 -44.49
C LEU A 517 25.47 50.13 -45.74
N ILE A 518 24.79 49.73 -46.80
CA ILE A 518 25.34 49.49 -48.13
C ILE A 518 24.63 50.48 -49.04
N GLU A 519 25.34 51.49 -49.48
CA GLU A 519 24.81 52.59 -50.31
C GLU A 519 25.49 52.56 -51.67
N ASP A 520 24.74 52.41 -52.73
CA ASP A 520 25.20 52.52 -54.10
C ASP A 520 24.45 53.69 -54.80
N ASP A 521 25.15 54.38 -55.67
CA ASP A 521 24.57 55.40 -56.54
C ASP A 521 24.28 54.86 -57.94
N GLY A 522 23.97 53.58 -58.04
CA GLY A 522 23.66 52.86 -59.28
C GLY A 522 22.32 53.31 -59.95
N ILE A 523 21.85 52.55 -60.88
CA ILE A 523 20.59 52.87 -61.63
C ILE A 523 19.34 52.75 -60.78
N GLY A 524 19.41 52.27 -59.56
CA GLY A 524 18.32 52.05 -58.61
C GLY A 524 17.47 50.79 -58.91
N VAL A 525 16.68 50.39 -57.88
CA VAL A 525 15.93 49.13 -57.90
C VAL A 525 14.89 49.09 -59.04
N GLU A 526 14.17 50.16 -59.31
CA GLU A 526 13.11 50.21 -60.32
C GLU A 526 13.65 50.06 -61.73
N LYS A 527 14.63 50.86 -62.10
CA LYS A 527 15.27 50.74 -63.43
C LYS A 527 16.00 49.43 -63.63
N SER A 528 16.60 48.90 -62.56
CA SER A 528 17.24 47.57 -62.61
C SER A 528 16.21 46.46 -62.88
N ARG A 529 14.98 46.56 -62.37
CA ARG A 529 13.89 45.60 -62.66
C ARG A 529 13.40 45.66 -64.13
N GLU A 530 13.41 46.83 -64.71
CA GLU A 530 12.97 47.00 -66.12
C GLU A 530 13.97 46.41 -67.12
N LEU A 531 15.26 46.53 -66.84
CA LEU A 531 16.33 46.04 -67.72
C LEU A 531 16.55 44.55 -67.66
N LYS A 532 15.93 43.82 -66.74
CA LYS A 532 16.18 42.39 -66.53
C LYS A 532 15.36 41.52 -67.47
N THR A 533 15.99 40.51 -68.04
CA THR A 533 15.33 39.44 -68.78
C THR A 533 14.51 38.55 -67.80
N GLN A 534 13.54 37.78 -68.32
CA GLN A 534 12.72 36.90 -67.49
C GLN A 534 13.56 35.93 -66.62
N ASN A 535 14.62 35.35 -67.17
CA ASN A 535 15.53 34.47 -66.44
C ASN A 535 16.27 35.19 -65.32
N GLN A 536 16.71 36.43 -65.51
CA GLN A 536 17.38 37.22 -64.48
C GLN A 536 16.39 37.64 -63.34
N LYS A 537 15.11 37.89 -63.64
CA LYS A 537 14.09 38.16 -62.62
C LYS A 537 13.84 36.99 -61.69
N VAL A 538 13.84 35.76 -62.25
CA VAL A 538 13.67 34.52 -61.46
C VAL A 538 14.90 34.27 -60.55
N HIS A 539 16.10 34.50 -61.01
CA HIS A 539 17.33 34.30 -60.22
C HIS A 539 17.45 35.32 -59.08
N GLU A 540 17.13 36.57 -59.28
CA GLU A 540 17.16 37.63 -58.24
C GLU A 540 16.12 37.39 -57.14
N SER A 541 14.91 36.97 -57.53
CA SER A 541 13.87 36.65 -56.55
C SER A 541 14.27 35.47 -55.66
N ARG A 542 15.04 34.51 -56.21
CA ARG A 542 15.61 33.42 -55.41
C ARG A 542 16.70 33.88 -54.45
N GLY A 543 17.60 34.77 -54.88
CA GLY A 543 18.71 35.29 -54.05
C GLY A 543 18.19 36.04 -52.80
N LEU A 544 17.24 36.96 -52.98
CA LEU A 544 16.66 37.71 -51.85
C LEU A 544 15.79 36.84 -50.96
N ASN A 545 15.00 35.90 -51.52
CA ASN A 545 14.23 34.93 -50.73
C ASN A 545 15.13 34.03 -49.87
N ASN A 546 16.27 33.59 -50.45
CA ASN A 546 17.24 32.79 -49.70
C ASN A 546 17.86 33.55 -48.53
N VAL A 547 18.10 34.89 -48.70
CA VAL A 547 18.60 35.74 -47.61
C VAL A 547 17.56 35.89 -46.53
N GLU A 548 16.29 36.11 -46.88
CA GLU A 548 15.19 36.26 -45.93
C GLU A 548 14.92 34.97 -45.13
N GLU A 549 14.85 33.83 -45.83
CA GLU A 549 14.68 32.51 -45.19
C GLU A 549 15.86 32.19 -44.25
N ARG A 550 17.06 32.56 -44.63
CA ARG A 550 18.25 32.39 -43.82
C ARG A 550 18.24 33.26 -42.57
N ILE A 551 17.81 34.52 -42.68
CA ILE A 551 17.60 35.44 -41.54
C ILE A 551 16.61 34.84 -40.58
N ASN A 552 15.47 34.35 -41.06
CA ASN A 552 14.45 33.73 -40.23
C ASN A 552 14.95 32.48 -39.48
N LEU A 553 15.72 31.60 -40.16
CA LEU A 553 16.33 30.43 -39.54
C LEU A 553 17.39 30.80 -38.50
N LEU A 554 18.22 31.83 -38.75
CA LEU A 554 19.22 32.31 -37.79
C LEU A 554 18.55 32.91 -36.55
N ASN A 555 17.49 33.74 -36.73
CA ASN A 555 16.72 34.29 -35.65
C ASN A 555 16.07 33.19 -34.79
N ASP A 556 15.49 32.18 -35.42
CA ASP A 556 14.81 31.06 -34.75
C ASP A 556 15.79 30.14 -34.01
N LEU A 557 16.96 29.83 -34.62
CA LEU A 557 17.91 28.87 -34.04
C LEU A 557 18.78 29.49 -32.94
N TYR A 558 19.13 30.77 -33.10
CA TYR A 558 20.14 31.45 -32.26
C TYR A 558 19.55 32.61 -31.48
N HIS A 559 18.21 32.83 -31.53
CA HIS A 559 17.51 33.94 -30.87
C HIS A 559 18.14 35.30 -31.19
N GLN A 560 18.52 35.48 -32.47
CA GLN A 560 19.08 36.75 -32.95
C GLN A 560 17.99 37.73 -33.37
N GLN A 561 18.35 39.01 -33.50
CA GLN A 561 17.51 40.09 -34.04
C GLN A 561 18.10 40.60 -35.34
N ILE A 562 18.16 39.73 -36.34
CA ILE A 562 18.68 40.07 -37.67
C ILE A 562 17.50 40.59 -38.48
N SER A 563 17.69 41.76 -39.10
CA SER A 563 16.74 42.31 -40.04
C SER A 563 17.44 43.10 -41.14
N TYR A 564 16.77 43.30 -42.25
CA TYR A 564 17.27 44.18 -43.31
C TYR A 564 16.11 44.96 -43.94
N THR A 565 16.46 46.14 -44.52
CA THR A 565 15.56 46.98 -45.32
C THR A 565 16.27 47.42 -46.58
N ILE A 566 15.51 47.55 -47.66
CA ILE A 566 16.00 48.07 -48.94
C ILE A 566 15.16 49.31 -49.29
N SER A 567 15.83 50.43 -49.55
CA SER A 567 15.21 51.69 -49.94
C SER A 567 15.94 52.35 -51.10
N SER A 568 15.34 53.34 -51.74
CA SER A 568 16.05 54.14 -52.75
C SER A 568 17.13 54.98 -52.07
N GLY A 569 18.23 55.26 -52.76
CA GLY A 569 19.32 56.11 -52.28
C GLY A 569 18.85 57.55 -51.98
N SER A 570 19.67 58.31 -51.28
CA SER A 570 19.35 59.64 -50.73
C SER A 570 18.93 60.67 -51.79
N ASP A 571 19.38 60.55 -53.01
CA ASP A 571 19.10 61.47 -54.12
C ASP A 571 18.07 60.90 -55.14
N GLY A 572 17.34 59.85 -54.77
CA GLY A 572 16.37 59.16 -55.62
C GLY A 572 17.01 58.24 -56.67
N ASN A 573 18.33 58.25 -56.80
CA ASN A 573 19.12 57.33 -57.60
C ASN A 573 19.87 56.35 -56.68
N GLY A 574 20.11 55.10 -57.19
CA GLY A 574 20.81 54.09 -56.40
C GLY A 574 19.95 53.36 -55.40
N THR A 575 20.63 52.58 -54.54
CA THR A 575 19.98 51.73 -53.53
C THR A 575 20.67 51.89 -52.17
N LEU A 576 19.88 51.91 -51.10
CA LEU A 576 20.35 51.85 -49.73
C LEU A 576 19.84 50.55 -49.10
N VAL A 577 20.72 49.68 -48.71
CA VAL A 577 20.44 48.49 -47.92
C VAL A 577 20.93 48.74 -46.51
N THR A 578 20.01 48.57 -45.53
CA THR A 578 20.35 48.65 -44.11
C THR A 578 20.15 47.28 -43.50
N LEU A 579 21.20 46.73 -42.90
CA LEU A 579 21.20 45.48 -42.18
C LEU A 579 21.41 45.73 -40.69
N TYR A 580 20.72 45.01 -39.84
CA TYR A 580 20.90 45.01 -38.40
C TYR A 580 21.24 43.64 -37.89
N PHE A 581 22.25 43.50 -37.03
CA PHE A 581 22.68 42.26 -36.38
C PHE A 581 22.76 42.49 -34.87
N SER A 582 22.38 41.50 -34.09
CA SER A 582 22.62 41.55 -32.65
C SER A 582 24.11 41.59 -32.36
N LYS A 583 24.54 42.50 -31.47
CA LYS A 583 25.94 42.54 -30.99
C LYS A 583 26.20 41.30 -30.11
N THR A 584 26.75 40.27 -30.68
CA THR A 584 27.02 39.00 -29.99
C THR A 584 28.53 38.84 -29.79
N THR A 585 28.96 38.62 -28.56
CA THR A 585 30.39 38.49 -28.20
C THR A 585 30.96 37.09 -28.40
N LYS A 586 30.17 36.07 -28.45
CA LYS A 586 30.51 34.68 -28.89
C LYS A 586 29.25 33.81 -28.94
N ILE A 587 29.04 33.12 -30.04
CA ILE A 587 28.02 32.06 -30.13
C ILE A 587 28.76 30.73 -30.03
N VAL A 588 28.46 29.99 -28.94
CA VAL A 588 29.02 28.65 -28.70
C VAL A 588 28.26 27.60 -29.51
#